data_75747b84dff1e7924f55be0bcd37cfea
#
_entry.id   75747b84dff1e7924f55be0bcd37cfea
#
_cell.length_a   1.000
_cell.length_b   1.000
_cell.length_c   1.000
_cell.angle_alpha   90.00
_cell.angle_beta   90.00
_cell.angle_gamma   90.00
#
_symmetry.space_group_name_H-M   'P 1'
#
loop_
_entity.id
_entity.type
_entity.pdbx_description
1 polymer ?
#
loop_
_entity_poly.entity_id
_entity_poly.type
_entity_poly.pdbx_seq_one_letter_code
_entity_poly.pdbx_strand_id
1 'polypeptide(L)'
;MVLYIILAIIVIILIAVGVLFYLRSNKRQIIEKAIERKNEIETLPFDQNLAQLSKLNLKGETKTKYDAMKKDNVESTNKYLAPVEEKIHNAEALLDKFSFNASQSEIDDANELMDSYEQSYQQQLEDVNEIIALYKDNDELYDKCKVDYREMKRDVLANRHQFGEAASLLETEIEKFEPRLEQYEVLKADGNYVQTHNHIAALNEQMKQLRSYMEEIPELIRETQKELPGQFQDLKYGCRDLKVEGYDLDHVKVDSTLQSLKTELSFVEPLISRLELEEANDKLANINDKLDDMYDLIEHEVKAKNDVEETKDIITDNLFKAKDMNYTLQTEIEYVRENYYINESDAQSVRQFENEIQSLISVYDDILKEMSKSAVRYSEVQDNLQYLEDHVTVINDKQEKLQNHLIQLREDEAEAEDNLLRVQSKKEEVYRRLLASNLTSVPERFIIMKNEIDHEVRDVNEQFSERPIHVKQLKDKVSKIVIQMNTFEDEANDVLVNAVYAEKLIQYGNRYRKDYSNVDKSLNEAERLFKNNRYKRAIEIAEQALESVEPGVTKHIEEEVIKQ
;
A
#
# COMPACT_ATOMS: atom_id res chain seq x y z
N MET A 1 83.41 40.67 0.10
CA MET A 1 82.54 39.43 0.35
C MET A 1 82.32 39.16 1.84
N VAL A 2 83.39 39.09 2.64
CA VAL A 2 83.29 38.77 4.08
C VAL A 2 82.36 39.75 4.85
N LEU A 3 82.48 41.09 4.55
CA LEU A 3 81.68 42.11 5.23
C LEU A 3 80.15 41.98 4.97
N TYR A 4 79.75 41.61 3.75
CA TYR A 4 78.33 41.41 3.40
C TYR A 4 77.72 40.12 4.05
N ILE A 5 78.59 39.09 4.24
CA ILE A 5 78.19 37.86 4.95
C ILE A 5 77.94 38.16 6.42
N ILE A 6 78.86 38.93 7.05
CA ILE A 6 78.69 39.39 8.44
C ILE A 6 77.46 40.26 8.62
N LEU A 7 77.15 41.15 7.70
CA LEU A 7 75.97 42.01 7.74
C LEU A 7 74.68 41.19 7.57
N ALA A 8 74.68 40.21 6.65
CA ALA A 8 73.53 39.26 6.48
C ALA A 8 73.27 38.41 7.73
N ILE A 9 74.34 37.94 8.38
CA ILE A 9 74.23 37.20 9.64
C ILE A 9 73.62 38.04 10.76
N ILE A 10 74.08 39.33 10.87
CA ILE A 10 73.52 40.26 11.87
C ILE A 10 72.04 40.54 11.61
N VAL A 11 71.62 40.72 10.36
CA VAL A 11 70.18 40.92 10.00
C VAL A 11 69.34 39.68 10.33
N ILE A 12 69.88 38.50 10.03
CA ILE A 12 69.17 37.23 10.39
C ILE A 12 69.05 37.12 11.91
N ILE A 13 70.08 37.45 12.66
CA ILE A 13 70.05 37.43 14.13
C ILE A 13 69.01 38.46 14.66
N LEU A 14 68.95 39.65 14.11
CA LEU A 14 67.99 40.67 14.53
C LEU A 14 66.55 40.25 14.23
N ILE A 15 66.30 39.63 13.05
CA ILE A 15 64.98 39.07 12.72
C ILE A 15 64.65 37.95 13.67
N ALA A 16 65.55 36.99 13.94
CA ALA A 16 65.34 35.91 14.86
C ALA A 16 64.99 36.38 16.28
N VAL A 17 65.74 37.39 16.77
CA VAL A 17 65.45 38.04 18.08
C VAL A 17 64.12 38.77 18.06
N GLY A 18 63.72 39.43 16.98
CA GLY A 18 62.44 40.08 16.83
C GLY A 18 61.30 39.07 16.85
N VAL A 19 61.44 37.90 16.17
CA VAL A 19 60.47 36.81 16.18
C VAL A 19 60.37 36.20 17.58
N LEU A 20 61.48 35.99 18.29
CA LEU A 20 61.45 35.46 19.66
C LEU A 20 60.72 36.40 20.63
N PHE A 21 60.98 37.74 20.48
CA PHE A 21 60.25 38.72 21.30
C PHE A 21 58.77 38.78 20.97
N TYR A 22 58.42 38.70 19.70
CA TYR A 22 57.03 38.65 19.27
C TYR A 22 56.30 37.41 19.85
N LEU A 23 56.89 36.21 19.71
CA LEU A 23 56.34 34.96 20.25
C LEU A 23 56.23 35.05 21.79
N ARG A 24 57.22 35.58 22.47
CA ARG A 24 57.17 35.79 23.91
C ARG A 24 56.03 36.72 24.33
N SER A 25 55.82 37.84 23.63
CA SER A 25 54.73 38.76 23.93
C SER A 25 53.36 38.16 23.72
N ASN A 26 53.20 37.39 22.63
CA ASN A 26 51.94 36.70 22.35
C ASN A 26 51.63 35.61 23.40
N LYS A 27 52.64 34.81 23.77
CA LYS A 27 52.46 33.76 24.81
C LYS A 27 52.20 34.36 26.20
N ARG A 28 52.81 35.52 26.51
CA ARG A 28 52.53 36.23 27.75
C ARG A 28 51.07 36.68 27.88
N GLN A 29 50.46 37.15 26.78
CA GLN A 29 49.02 37.47 26.77
C GLN A 29 48.13 36.27 27.01
N ILE A 30 48.52 35.06 26.56
CA ILE A 30 47.78 33.83 26.79
C ILE A 30 47.86 33.47 28.28
N ILE A 31 49.02 33.58 28.92
CA ILE A 31 49.21 33.37 30.35
C ILE A 31 48.38 34.37 31.17
N GLU A 32 48.40 35.66 30.81
CA GLU A 32 47.61 36.71 31.49
C GLU A 32 46.10 36.38 31.44
N LYS A 33 45.59 35.90 30.28
CA LYS A 33 44.20 35.47 30.14
C LYS A 33 43.88 34.25 31.01
N ALA A 34 44.80 33.30 31.15
CA ALA A 34 44.63 32.16 32.01
C ALA A 34 44.57 32.56 33.49
N ILE A 35 45.39 33.58 33.90
CA ILE A 35 45.34 34.12 35.24
C ILE A 35 44.02 34.88 35.50
N GLU A 36 43.56 35.67 34.51
CA GLU A 36 42.26 36.35 34.62
C GLU A 36 41.13 35.33 34.80
N ARG A 37 41.09 34.29 33.99
CA ARG A 37 40.09 33.20 34.09
C ARG A 37 40.17 32.48 35.44
N LYS A 38 41.36 32.15 35.93
CA LYS A 38 41.54 31.56 37.27
C LYS A 38 40.91 32.46 38.35
N ASN A 39 41.19 33.77 38.29
CA ASN A 39 40.65 34.72 39.27
C ASN A 39 39.12 34.80 39.18
N GLU A 40 38.54 34.76 37.98
CA GLU A 40 37.08 34.70 37.79
C GLU A 40 36.47 33.44 38.42
N ILE A 41 37.10 32.29 38.22
CA ILE A 41 36.67 31.02 38.79
C ILE A 41 36.76 31.05 40.31
N GLU A 42 37.81 31.60 40.90
CA GLU A 42 37.98 31.74 42.37
C GLU A 42 36.94 32.67 43.01
N THR A 43 36.34 33.56 42.23
CA THR A 43 35.29 34.48 42.75
C THR A 43 33.88 33.89 42.64
N LEU A 44 33.72 32.68 42.11
CA LEU A 44 32.40 32.03 42.00
C LEU A 44 31.70 31.91 43.35
N PRO A 45 30.43 32.29 43.49
CA PRO A 45 29.77 32.46 44.79
C PRO A 45 29.18 31.16 45.38
N PHE A 46 29.91 30.03 45.32
CA PHE A 46 29.44 28.75 45.85
C PHE A 46 29.10 28.82 47.36
N ASP A 47 29.97 29.47 48.15
CA ASP A 47 29.74 29.58 49.58
C ASP A 47 28.51 30.45 49.92
N GLN A 48 28.13 31.38 49.05
CA GLN A 48 26.89 32.16 49.25
C GLN A 48 25.65 31.31 48.98
N ASN A 49 25.69 30.43 47.98
CA ASN A 49 24.61 29.51 47.70
C ASN A 49 24.46 28.44 48.81
N LEU A 50 25.55 27.88 49.32
CA LEU A 50 25.54 26.99 50.48
C LEU A 50 25.06 27.72 51.77
N ALA A 51 25.39 29.02 51.94
CA ALA A 51 24.95 29.81 53.06
C ALA A 51 23.43 30.02 53.09
N GLN A 52 22.76 30.00 51.91
CA GLN A 52 21.30 30.00 51.86
C GLN A 52 20.72 28.71 52.45
N LEU A 53 21.28 27.56 52.09
CA LEU A 53 20.86 26.28 52.64
C LEU A 53 21.18 26.15 54.13
N SER A 54 22.31 26.69 54.60
CA SER A 54 22.70 26.64 56.04
C SER A 54 21.76 27.40 56.96
N LYS A 55 20.99 28.37 56.42
CA LYS A 55 19.94 29.09 57.17
C LYS A 55 18.69 28.23 57.41
N LEU A 56 18.50 27.21 56.60
CA LEU A 56 17.47 26.21 56.72
C LEU A 56 17.96 25.17 57.73
N ASN A 57 17.28 24.97 58.85
CA ASN A 57 17.68 24.05 59.92
C ASN A 57 17.75 22.59 59.41
N LEU A 58 18.77 22.24 58.56
CA LEU A 58 18.89 20.99 57.86
C LEU A 58 19.15 19.82 58.78
N LYS A 59 18.40 18.72 58.62
CA LYS A 59 18.60 17.45 59.33
C LYS A 59 18.35 16.26 58.41
N GLY A 60 18.60 15.07 58.95
CA GLY A 60 18.33 13.80 58.25
C GLY A 60 19.03 13.70 56.90
N GLU A 61 18.34 13.20 55.89
CA GLU A 61 18.85 12.96 54.53
C GLU A 61 19.29 14.25 53.84
N THR A 62 18.55 15.34 54.03
CA THR A 62 18.89 16.65 53.46
C THR A 62 20.21 17.18 54.01
N LYS A 63 20.49 16.96 55.30
CA LYS A 63 21.78 17.32 55.91
C LYS A 63 22.91 16.45 55.35
N THR A 64 22.67 15.16 55.17
CA THR A 64 23.66 14.25 54.56
C THR A 64 24.04 14.69 53.15
N LYS A 65 23.05 15.07 52.32
CA LYS A 65 23.28 15.63 51.00
C LYS A 65 24.06 16.95 51.06
N TYR A 66 23.70 17.86 51.95
CA TYR A 66 24.41 19.13 52.15
C TYR A 66 25.87 18.93 52.56
N ASP A 67 26.14 18.02 53.51
CA ASP A 67 27.49 17.70 53.98
C ASP A 67 28.33 17.04 52.87
N ALA A 68 27.71 16.19 52.00
CA ALA A 68 28.33 15.61 50.84
C ALA A 68 28.72 16.69 49.80
N MET A 69 27.80 17.60 49.47
CA MET A 69 28.06 18.71 48.53
C MET A 69 29.22 19.60 49.02
N LYS A 70 29.26 19.90 50.32
CA LYS A 70 30.35 20.66 50.92
C LYS A 70 31.70 19.92 50.80
N LYS A 71 31.73 18.62 51.00
CA LYS A 71 32.92 17.78 50.83
C LYS A 71 33.35 17.71 49.37
N ASP A 72 32.41 17.50 48.47
CA ASP A 72 32.67 17.41 47.03
C ASP A 72 33.23 18.73 46.46
N ASN A 73 32.76 19.89 46.96
CA ASN A 73 33.32 21.19 46.59
C ASN A 73 34.78 21.33 47.05
N VAL A 74 35.10 20.92 48.29
CA VAL A 74 36.49 20.94 48.77
C VAL A 74 37.36 19.96 47.97
N GLU A 75 36.86 18.78 47.66
CA GLU A 75 37.60 17.80 46.83
C GLU A 75 37.82 18.33 45.42
N SER A 76 36.83 18.91 44.77
CA SER A 76 36.93 19.54 43.44
C SER A 76 37.93 20.69 43.41
N THR A 77 37.89 21.55 44.44
CA THR A 77 38.84 22.66 44.54
C THR A 77 40.27 22.13 44.68
N ASN A 78 40.51 21.17 45.55
CA ASN A 78 41.83 20.59 45.74
C ASN A 78 42.35 19.81 44.52
N LYS A 79 41.46 19.12 43.81
CA LYS A 79 41.85 18.27 42.67
C LYS A 79 42.07 19.08 41.40
N TYR A 80 41.22 20.05 41.13
CA TYR A 80 41.19 20.74 39.85
C TYR A 80 41.74 22.17 39.96
N LEU A 81 41.40 22.98 40.96
CA LEU A 81 41.75 24.37 41.02
C LEU A 81 43.14 24.63 41.67
N ALA A 82 43.46 23.90 42.74
CA ALA A 82 44.75 24.06 43.41
C ALA A 82 45.99 23.79 42.49
N PRO A 83 45.97 22.82 41.57
CA PRO A 83 47.10 22.59 40.66
C PRO A 83 47.27 23.66 39.55
N VAL A 84 46.22 24.45 39.26
CA VAL A 84 46.24 25.46 38.21
C VAL A 84 47.31 26.52 38.44
N GLU A 85 47.49 26.95 39.70
CA GLU A 85 48.48 27.96 40.08
C GLU A 85 49.92 27.45 39.79
N GLU A 86 50.22 26.21 40.12
CA GLU A 86 51.51 25.58 39.83
C GLU A 86 51.74 25.49 38.32
N LYS A 87 50.71 25.09 37.52
CA LYS A 87 50.77 25.00 36.07
C LYS A 87 51.02 26.36 35.44
N ILE A 88 50.34 27.40 35.86
CA ILE A 88 50.55 28.78 35.38
C ILE A 88 51.96 29.26 35.72
N HIS A 89 52.43 29.01 36.95
CA HIS A 89 53.79 29.37 37.37
C HIS A 89 54.89 28.66 36.56
N ASN A 90 54.67 27.35 36.28
CA ASN A 90 55.58 26.58 35.39
C ASN A 90 55.57 27.11 33.98
N ALA A 91 54.39 27.50 33.47
CA ALA A 91 54.29 28.11 32.13
C ALA A 91 55.06 29.44 32.03
N GLU A 92 55.01 30.31 33.06
CA GLU A 92 55.81 31.52 33.14
C GLU A 92 57.30 31.23 33.18
N ALA A 93 57.72 30.30 34.02
CA ALA A 93 59.13 29.92 34.12
C ALA A 93 59.69 29.31 32.83
N LEU A 94 58.87 28.58 32.05
CA LEU A 94 59.22 28.03 30.73
C LEU A 94 59.25 29.12 29.65
N LEU A 95 58.36 30.11 29.72
CA LEU A 95 58.36 31.28 28.84
C LEU A 95 59.63 32.11 28.97
N ASP A 96 60.11 32.33 30.22
CA ASP A 96 61.37 33.02 30.50
C ASP A 96 62.59 32.29 29.94
N LYS A 97 62.50 30.94 29.83
CA LYS A 97 63.53 30.11 29.19
C LYS A 97 63.37 29.96 27.67
N PHE A 98 62.48 30.71 27.06
CA PHE A 98 62.11 30.66 25.63
C PHE A 98 61.61 29.27 25.16
N SER A 99 61.09 28.44 26.06
CA SER A 99 60.51 27.13 25.77
C SER A 99 59.02 27.23 25.45
N PHE A 100 58.67 27.86 24.33
CA PHE A 100 57.31 28.26 23.96
C PHE A 100 56.30 27.09 23.88
N ASN A 101 56.71 25.92 23.33
CA ASN A 101 55.84 24.77 23.20
C ASN A 101 55.54 24.12 24.56
N ALA A 102 56.53 24.03 25.44
CA ALA A 102 56.34 23.48 26.77
C ALA A 102 55.51 24.43 27.64
N SER A 103 55.71 25.76 27.51
CA SER A 103 54.85 26.77 28.18
C SER A 103 53.40 26.68 27.71
N GLN A 104 53.19 26.45 26.40
CA GLN A 104 51.82 26.26 25.89
C GLN A 104 51.15 25.01 26.46
N SER A 105 51.89 23.91 26.55
CA SER A 105 51.35 22.65 27.11
C SER A 105 50.90 22.82 28.56
N GLU A 106 51.70 23.54 29.39
CA GLU A 106 51.32 23.81 30.79
C GLU A 106 50.07 24.71 30.88
N ILE A 107 49.88 25.66 29.94
CA ILE A 107 48.65 26.47 29.90
C ILE A 107 47.47 25.68 29.41
N ASP A 108 47.67 24.80 28.44
CA ASP A 108 46.60 23.91 27.96
C ASP A 108 46.12 22.97 29.09
N ASP A 109 47.07 22.37 29.84
CA ASP A 109 46.77 21.58 31.03
C ASP A 109 46.03 22.41 32.11
N ALA A 110 46.48 23.66 32.33
CA ALA A 110 45.79 24.54 33.28
C ALA A 110 44.34 24.86 32.85
N ASN A 111 44.13 25.10 31.56
CA ASN A 111 42.78 25.32 31.02
C ASN A 111 41.90 24.08 31.16
N GLU A 112 42.42 22.88 30.87
CA GLU A 112 41.69 21.62 31.04
C GLU A 112 41.27 21.40 32.51
N LEU A 113 42.14 21.73 33.46
CA LEU A 113 41.81 21.68 34.88
C LEU A 113 40.73 22.71 35.28
N MET A 114 40.81 23.94 34.71
CA MET A 114 39.78 24.97 34.93
C MET A 114 38.43 24.56 34.33
N ASP A 115 38.42 24.01 33.12
CA ASP A 115 37.21 23.48 32.49
C ASP A 115 36.57 22.36 33.34
N SER A 116 37.37 21.45 33.88
CA SER A 116 36.93 20.37 34.75
C SER A 116 36.34 20.88 36.08
N TYR A 117 36.94 21.96 36.63
CA TYR A 117 36.42 22.60 37.81
C TYR A 117 35.06 23.29 37.55
N GLU A 118 34.99 24.07 36.46
CA GLU A 118 33.75 24.75 36.07
C GLU A 118 32.59 23.73 35.85
N GLN A 119 32.87 22.62 35.18
CA GLN A 119 31.88 21.53 35.02
C GLN A 119 31.42 20.98 36.37
N SER A 120 32.37 20.69 37.28
CA SER A 120 32.04 20.20 38.62
C SER A 120 31.25 21.22 39.41
N TYR A 121 31.59 22.51 39.32
CA TYR A 121 30.90 23.62 39.94
C TYR A 121 29.45 23.74 39.47
N GLN A 122 29.22 23.66 38.15
CA GLN A 122 27.86 23.71 37.58
C GLN A 122 26.98 22.57 38.11
N GLN A 123 27.51 21.36 38.16
CA GLN A 123 26.77 20.21 38.72
C GLN A 123 26.42 20.42 40.20
N GLN A 124 27.38 20.89 40.99
CA GLN A 124 27.13 21.16 42.41
C GLN A 124 26.12 22.32 42.62
N LEU A 125 26.13 23.32 41.72
CA LEU A 125 25.16 24.41 41.76
C LEU A 125 23.73 23.93 41.46
N GLU A 126 23.60 23.00 40.50
CA GLU A 126 22.34 22.34 40.19
C GLU A 126 21.82 21.57 41.39
N ASP A 127 22.67 20.78 42.06
CA ASP A 127 22.29 20.03 43.27
C ASP A 127 21.83 20.94 44.42
N VAL A 128 22.49 22.09 44.63
CA VAL A 128 22.09 23.10 45.63
C VAL A 128 20.74 23.70 45.28
N ASN A 129 20.54 24.06 44.00
CA ASN A 129 19.30 24.64 43.53
C ASN A 129 18.13 23.63 43.60
N GLU A 130 18.40 22.33 43.40
CA GLU A 130 17.39 21.27 43.60
C GLU A 130 16.87 21.27 45.04
N ILE A 131 17.72 21.34 46.06
CA ILE A 131 17.28 21.37 47.46
C ILE A 131 16.49 22.64 47.80
N ILE A 132 16.89 23.78 47.21
CA ILE A 132 16.16 25.05 47.42
C ILE A 132 14.78 24.99 46.76
N ALA A 133 14.69 24.38 45.56
CA ALA A 133 13.44 24.17 44.85
C ALA A 133 12.52 23.23 45.67
N LEU A 134 13.05 22.09 46.13
CA LEU A 134 12.28 21.17 47.00
C LEU A 134 11.69 21.86 48.22
N TYR A 135 12.41 22.80 48.86
CA TYR A 135 11.87 23.55 49.99
C TYR A 135 10.64 24.39 49.61
N LYS A 136 10.65 25.05 48.48
CA LYS A 136 9.54 25.89 48.01
C LYS A 136 8.38 25.04 47.51
N ASP A 137 8.70 24.04 46.66
CA ASP A 137 7.70 23.17 46.05
C ASP A 137 6.93 22.35 47.08
N ASN A 138 7.60 21.97 48.20
CA ASN A 138 6.95 21.24 49.28
C ASN A 138 5.81 22.04 49.90
N ASP A 139 5.97 23.35 50.14
CA ASP A 139 4.94 24.20 50.73
C ASP A 139 3.77 24.41 49.77
N GLU A 140 4.06 24.65 48.46
CA GLU A 140 3.03 24.82 47.46
C GLU A 140 2.22 23.51 47.27
N LEU A 141 2.91 22.38 47.28
CA LEU A 141 2.26 21.07 47.13
C LEU A 141 1.42 20.71 48.36
N TYR A 142 1.91 21.06 49.57
CA TYR A 142 1.15 20.87 50.80
C TYR A 142 -0.11 21.71 50.84
N ASP A 143 -0.03 22.99 50.48
CA ASP A 143 -1.20 23.88 50.48
C ASP A 143 -2.24 23.35 49.46
N LYS A 144 -1.80 22.88 48.32
CA LYS A 144 -2.65 22.22 47.33
C LYS A 144 -3.33 20.97 47.92
N CYS A 145 -2.56 20.04 48.50
CA CYS A 145 -3.11 18.83 49.12
C CYS A 145 -4.16 19.17 50.21
N LYS A 146 -3.94 20.24 50.98
CA LYS A 146 -4.87 20.67 52.01
C LYS A 146 -6.18 21.22 51.44
N VAL A 147 -6.12 21.90 50.31
CA VAL A 147 -7.32 22.35 49.59
C VAL A 147 -8.04 21.14 49.00
N ASP A 148 -7.33 20.25 48.28
CA ASP A 148 -7.89 19.05 47.68
C ASP A 148 -8.56 18.14 48.73
N TYR A 149 -7.95 17.94 49.90
CA TYR A 149 -8.54 17.19 51.01
C TYR A 149 -9.91 17.76 51.45
N ARG A 150 -9.98 19.10 51.63
CA ARG A 150 -11.22 19.77 52.06
C ARG A 150 -12.30 19.67 50.98
N GLU A 151 -11.92 19.83 49.73
CA GLU A 151 -12.85 19.72 48.61
C GLU A 151 -13.40 18.30 48.49
N MET A 152 -12.54 17.28 48.48
CA MET A 152 -12.97 15.87 48.41
C MET A 152 -13.91 15.51 49.55
N LYS A 153 -13.57 15.92 50.78
CA LYS A 153 -14.42 15.69 51.96
C LYS A 153 -15.79 16.35 51.84
N ARG A 154 -15.83 17.59 51.35
CA ARG A 154 -17.08 18.30 51.08
C ARG A 154 -17.90 17.65 49.99
N ASP A 155 -17.24 17.25 48.86
CA ASP A 155 -17.90 16.73 47.70
C ASP A 155 -18.52 15.35 47.96
N VAL A 156 -17.85 14.46 48.70
CA VAL A 156 -18.42 13.17 49.11
C VAL A 156 -19.63 13.36 50.02
N LEU A 157 -19.55 14.29 51.01
CA LEU A 157 -20.67 14.55 51.92
C LEU A 157 -21.87 15.20 51.21
N ALA A 158 -21.62 16.15 50.30
CA ALA A 158 -22.67 16.85 49.56
C ALA A 158 -23.38 15.95 48.53
N ASN A 159 -22.63 15.06 47.88
CA ASN A 159 -23.09 14.22 46.75
C ASN A 159 -23.16 12.73 47.10
N ARG A 160 -23.31 12.39 48.38
CA ARG A 160 -23.30 11.00 48.90
C ARG A 160 -24.19 10.06 48.09
N HIS A 161 -25.34 10.55 47.60
CA HIS A 161 -26.28 9.78 46.79
C HIS A 161 -25.73 9.36 45.40
N GLN A 162 -24.75 10.10 44.86
CA GLN A 162 -24.11 9.77 43.59
C GLN A 162 -23.05 8.68 43.74
N PHE A 163 -22.47 8.52 44.92
CA PHE A 163 -21.45 7.51 45.19
C PHE A 163 -22.03 6.21 45.73
N GLY A 164 -23.34 6.14 46.01
CA GLY A 164 -24.00 4.92 46.48
C GLY A 164 -23.32 4.33 47.73
N GLU A 165 -23.07 3.02 47.70
CA GLU A 165 -22.42 2.31 48.83
C GLU A 165 -20.92 2.61 48.92
N ALA A 166 -20.26 3.05 47.83
CA ALA A 166 -18.86 3.43 47.83
C ALA A 166 -18.56 4.68 48.67
N ALA A 167 -19.57 5.54 48.95
CA ALA A 167 -19.42 6.77 49.73
C ALA A 167 -18.76 6.53 51.09
N SER A 168 -19.14 5.46 51.80
CA SER A 168 -18.60 5.13 53.10
C SER A 168 -17.12 4.78 53.10
N LEU A 169 -16.66 4.06 52.05
CA LEU A 169 -15.25 3.72 51.89
C LEU A 169 -14.45 4.95 51.40
N LEU A 170 -15.01 5.78 50.52
CA LEU A 170 -14.40 7.04 50.09
C LEU A 170 -14.18 7.99 51.30
N GLU A 171 -15.19 8.13 52.17
CA GLU A 171 -15.04 8.90 53.41
C GLU A 171 -13.87 8.38 54.26
N THR A 172 -13.78 7.04 54.42
CA THR A 172 -12.72 6.39 55.21
C THR A 172 -11.33 6.62 54.59
N GLU A 173 -11.22 6.52 53.27
CA GLU A 173 -9.94 6.76 52.58
C GLU A 173 -9.52 8.23 52.61
N ILE A 174 -10.47 9.16 52.49
CA ILE A 174 -10.21 10.61 52.64
C ILE A 174 -9.74 10.94 54.07
N GLU A 175 -10.36 10.36 55.09
CA GLU A 175 -9.98 10.60 56.50
C GLU A 175 -8.54 10.15 56.81
N LYS A 176 -7.98 9.16 56.10
CA LYS A 176 -6.58 8.74 56.22
C LYS A 176 -5.57 9.80 55.77
N PHE A 177 -5.98 10.80 55.02
CA PHE A 177 -5.09 11.88 54.58
C PHE A 177 -4.82 12.91 55.69
N GLU A 178 -5.74 13.13 56.61
CA GLU A 178 -5.58 14.12 57.68
C GLU A 178 -4.33 13.85 58.54
N PRO A 179 -4.10 12.65 59.11
CA PRO A 179 -2.89 12.40 59.93
C PRO A 179 -1.62 12.46 59.07
N ARG A 180 -1.70 12.23 57.77
CA ARG A 180 -0.53 12.33 56.85
C ARG A 180 -0.19 13.79 56.53
N LEU A 181 -1.18 14.67 56.45
CA LEU A 181 -0.97 16.11 56.33
C LEU A 181 -0.36 16.66 57.64
N GLU A 182 -0.76 16.15 58.81
CA GLU A 182 -0.13 16.51 60.12
C GLU A 182 1.33 16.00 60.17
N GLN A 183 1.61 14.80 59.65
CA GLN A 183 2.97 14.25 59.58
C GLN A 183 3.90 15.10 58.70
N TYR A 184 3.40 15.73 57.63
CA TYR A 184 4.17 16.67 56.82
C TYR A 184 4.68 17.84 57.67
N GLU A 185 3.86 18.44 58.50
CA GLU A 185 4.26 19.56 59.39
C GLU A 185 5.37 19.14 60.35
N VAL A 186 5.31 17.90 60.87
CA VAL A 186 6.37 17.35 61.75
C VAL A 186 7.68 17.17 60.98
N LEU A 187 7.64 16.59 59.78
CA LEU A 187 8.82 16.39 58.93
C LEU A 187 9.45 17.70 58.48
N LYS A 188 8.62 18.70 58.17
CA LYS A 188 9.06 20.05 57.80
C LYS A 188 9.77 20.73 58.98
N ALA A 189 9.19 20.65 60.20
CA ALA A 189 9.78 21.20 61.40
C ALA A 189 11.11 20.51 61.77
N ASP A 190 11.28 19.25 61.43
CA ASP A 190 12.53 18.51 61.62
C ASP A 190 13.61 18.82 60.60
N GLY A 191 13.31 19.58 59.51
CA GLY A 191 14.32 20.04 58.54
C GLY A 191 14.81 19.00 57.57
N ASN A 192 14.08 17.90 57.38
CA ASN A 192 14.40 16.85 56.39
C ASN A 192 13.58 17.05 55.11
N TYR A 193 13.94 18.04 54.31
CA TYR A 193 13.16 18.49 53.15
C TYR A 193 13.04 17.44 52.04
N VAL A 194 14.04 16.54 51.85
CA VAL A 194 13.98 15.44 50.88
C VAL A 194 12.92 14.43 51.32
N GLN A 195 12.91 14.02 52.57
CA GLN A 195 11.92 13.10 53.10
C GLN A 195 10.52 13.75 53.12
N THR A 196 10.45 15.04 53.44
CA THR A 196 9.21 15.83 53.38
C THR A 196 8.63 15.87 51.99
N HIS A 197 9.49 16.06 50.97
CA HIS A 197 9.08 16.03 49.56
C HIS A 197 8.52 14.65 49.15
N ASN A 198 9.26 13.59 49.45
CA ASN A 198 8.82 12.23 49.12
C ASN A 198 7.46 11.91 49.78
N HIS A 199 7.25 12.37 51.00
CA HIS A 199 6.01 12.17 51.75
C HIS A 199 4.84 12.91 51.10
N ILE A 200 5.00 14.22 50.82
CA ILE A 200 3.91 15.02 50.24
C ILE A 200 3.63 14.68 48.79
N ALA A 201 4.65 14.34 48.01
CA ALA A 201 4.49 13.86 46.63
C ALA A 201 3.70 12.55 46.56
N ALA A 202 4.05 11.57 47.41
CA ALA A 202 3.30 10.33 47.53
C ALA A 202 1.85 10.54 47.98
N LEU A 203 1.63 11.48 48.91
CA LEU A 203 0.29 11.86 49.37
C LEU A 203 -0.51 12.48 48.22
N ASN A 204 0.07 13.44 47.48
CA ASN A 204 -0.58 14.08 46.35
C ASN A 204 -0.98 13.07 45.25
N GLU A 205 -0.14 12.09 44.97
CA GLU A 205 -0.50 11.04 43.95
C GLU A 205 -1.66 10.16 44.43
N GLN A 206 -1.71 9.80 45.72
CA GLN A 206 -2.84 9.05 46.28
C GLN A 206 -4.13 9.88 46.28
N MET A 207 -4.03 11.18 46.58
CA MET A 207 -5.17 12.07 46.50
C MET A 207 -5.69 12.22 45.06
N LYS A 208 -4.80 12.35 44.08
CA LYS A 208 -5.18 12.40 42.67
C LYS A 208 -5.90 11.10 42.23
N GLN A 209 -5.36 9.94 42.64
CA GLN A 209 -5.98 8.66 42.34
C GLN A 209 -7.39 8.57 42.94
N LEU A 210 -7.53 8.94 44.21
CA LEU A 210 -8.85 8.92 44.86
C LEU A 210 -9.83 9.93 44.24
N ARG A 211 -9.32 11.09 43.80
CA ARG A 211 -10.12 12.07 43.05
C ARG A 211 -10.60 11.53 41.72
N SER A 212 -9.74 10.83 40.96
CA SER A 212 -10.13 10.14 39.75
C SER A 212 -11.25 9.13 40.01
N TYR A 213 -11.17 8.37 41.10
CA TYR A 213 -12.22 7.43 41.48
C TYR A 213 -13.54 8.16 41.79
N MET A 214 -13.48 9.31 42.47
CA MET A 214 -14.66 10.12 42.77
C MET A 214 -15.33 10.70 41.53
N GLU A 215 -14.58 10.96 40.46
CA GLU A 215 -15.11 11.42 39.16
C GLU A 215 -15.74 10.25 38.36
N GLU A 216 -15.19 9.06 38.47
CA GLU A 216 -15.60 7.88 37.71
C GLU A 216 -16.81 7.14 38.33
N ILE A 217 -16.84 6.99 39.64
CA ILE A 217 -17.88 6.22 40.36
C ILE A 217 -19.31 6.64 39.99
N PRO A 218 -19.68 7.94 39.93
CA PRO A 218 -21.04 8.34 39.59
C PRO A 218 -21.49 7.86 38.20
N GLU A 219 -20.57 7.84 37.23
CA GLU A 219 -20.82 7.35 35.87
C GLU A 219 -21.05 5.84 35.89
N LEU A 220 -20.16 5.07 36.57
CA LEU A 220 -20.30 3.63 36.71
C LEU A 220 -21.61 3.22 37.40
N ILE A 221 -22.01 3.95 38.42
CA ILE A 221 -23.29 3.71 39.11
C ILE A 221 -24.47 4.00 38.17
N ARG A 222 -24.40 5.10 37.41
CA ARG A 222 -25.45 5.47 36.45
C ARG A 222 -25.59 4.39 35.39
N GLU A 223 -24.49 3.92 34.81
CA GLU A 223 -24.46 2.87 33.84
C GLU A 223 -25.02 1.55 34.40
N THR A 224 -24.56 1.15 35.60
CA THR A 224 -24.96 -0.13 36.24
C THR A 224 -26.42 -0.14 36.65
N GLN A 225 -26.94 0.97 37.25
CA GLN A 225 -28.28 1.01 37.83
C GLN A 225 -29.37 1.47 36.88
N LYS A 226 -29.04 2.26 35.82
CA LYS A 226 -30.05 2.87 34.95
C LYS A 226 -29.86 2.50 33.49
N GLU A 227 -28.67 2.71 32.91
CA GLU A 227 -28.47 2.60 31.46
C GLU A 227 -28.54 1.16 30.99
N LEU A 228 -27.71 0.26 31.53
CA LEU A 228 -27.71 -1.14 31.16
C LEU A 228 -29.04 -1.85 31.48
N PRO A 229 -29.66 -1.69 32.67
CA PRO A 229 -30.99 -2.26 32.90
C PRO A 229 -32.06 -1.74 31.93
N GLY A 230 -31.98 -0.45 31.54
CA GLY A 230 -32.85 0.15 30.53
C GLY A 230 -32.65 -0.50 29.17
N GLN A 231 -31.41 -0.60 28.71
CA GLN A 231 -31.06 -1.26 27.43
C GLN A 231 -31.49 -2.75 27.39
N PHE A 232 -31.31 -3.47 28.51
CA PHE A 232 -31.80 -4.86 28.62
C PHE A 232 -33.30 -4.97 28.45
N GLN A 233 -34.03 -3.99 28.96
CA GLN A 233 -35.47 -3.94 28.85
C GLN A 233 -35.92 -3.57 27.43
N ASP A 234 -35.29 -2.59 26.83
CA ASP A 234 -35.56 -2.13 25.47
C ASP A 234 -35.27 -3.26 24.47
N LEU A 235 -34.12 -3.94 24.60
CA LEU A 235 -33.77 -5.08 23.77
C LEU A 235 -34.80 -6.20 23.90
N LYS A 236 -35.23 -6.51 25.12
CA LYS A 236 -36.25 -7.54 25.36
C LYS A 236 -37.59 -7.21 24.71
N TYR A 237 -38.04 -5.96 24.78
CA TYR A 237 -39.27 -5.49 24.14
C TYR A 237 -39.12 -5.48 22.62
N GLY A 238 -38.02 -4.93 22.07
CA GLY A 238 -37.76 -4.92 20.64
C GLY A 238 -37.76 -6.33 20.05
N CYS A 239 -37.11 -7.30 20.71
CA CYS A 239 -37.12 -8.68 20.26
C CYS A 239 -38.53 -9.32 20.30
N ARG A 240 -39.34 -8.94 21.30
CA ARG A 240 -40.72 -9.42 21.36
C ARG A 240 -41.56 -8.86 20.21
N ASP A 241 -41.38 -7.58 19.90
CA ASP A 241 -42.12 -6.93 18.82
C ASP A 241 -41.72 -7.53 17.46
N LEU A 242 -40.43 -7.75 17.22
CA LEU A 242 -39.93 -8.44 16.02
C LEU A 242 -40.48 -9.88 15.90
N LYS A 243 -40.57 -10.63 17.02
CA LYS A 243 -41.21 -11.97 17.00
C LYS A 243 -42.69 -11.88 16.60
N VAL A 244 -43.41 -10.84 16.99
CA VAL A 244 -44.80 -10.62 16.56
C VAL A 244 -44.87 -10.27 15.07
N GLU A 245 -43.84 -9.60 14.54
CA GLU A 245 -43.69 -9.29 13.10
C GLU A 245 -43.20 -10.48 12.26
N GLY A 246 -43.02 -11.63 12.87
CA GLY A 246 -42.68 -12.86 12.18
C GLY A 246 -41.18 -13.17 12.04
N TYR A 247 -40.33 -12.55 12.84
CA TYR A 247 -38.90 -12.91 12.88
C TYR A 247 -38.65 -14.10 13.81
N ASP A 248 -37.88 -15.08 13.38
CA ASP A 248 -37.31 -16.11 14.24
C ASP A 248 -35.98 -15.68 14.82
N LEU A 249 -35.98 -15.29 16.09
CA LEU A 249 -34.81 -14.83 16.84
C LEU A 249 -34.32 -15.87 17.87
N ASP A 250 -34.72 -17.14 17.74
CA ASP A 250 -34.37 -18.15 18.74
C ASP A 250 -32.86 -18.46 18.78
N HIS A 251 -32.17 -18.27 17.67
CA HIS A 251 -30.73 -18.43 17.58
C HIS A 251 -29.96 -17.36 18.37
N VAL A 252 -30.51 -16.15 18.56
CA VAL A 252 -29.89 -15.05 19.34
C VAL A 252 -29.92 -15.35 20.85
N LYS A 253 -30.81 -16.24 21.29
CA LYS A 253 -30.95 -16.66 22.69
C LYS A 253 -31.14 -15.51 23.69
N VAL A 254 -31.91 -14.51 23.30
CA VAL A 254 -32.05 -13.21 24.00
C VAL A 254 -32.32 -13.39 25.50
N ASP A 255 -33.33 -14.17 25.88
CA ASP A 255 -33.74 -14.32 27.30
C ASP A 255 -32.63 -14.94 28.16
N SER A 256 -31.92 -15.97 27.65
CA SER A 256 -30.82 -16.61 28.41
C SER A 256 -29.58 -15.70 28.54
N THR A 257 -29.22 -15.00 27.47
CA THR A 257 -28.09 -14.07 27.48
C THR A 257 -28.37 -12.89 28.38
N LEU A 258 -29.54 -12.25 28.30
CA LEU A 258 -29.92 -11.16 29.20
C LEU A 258 -29.95 -11.60 30.67
N GLN A 259 -30.34 -12.84 30.98
CA GLN A 259 -30.31 -13.38 32.33
C GLN A 259 -28.88 -13.54 32.84
N SER A 260 -27.95 -13.99 31.99
CA SER A 260 -26.52 -14.05 32.31
C SER A 260 -25.94 -12.63 32.56
N LEU A 261 -26.22 -11.69 31.65
CA LEU A 261 -25.75 -10.32 31.75
C LEU A 261 -26.26 -9.62 33.02
N LYS A 262 -27.51 -9.82 33.41
CA LYS A 262 -28.06 -9.32 34.69
C LYS A 262 -27.33 -9.91 35.89
N THR A 263 -26.94 -11.16 35.83
CA THR A 263 -26.15 -11.80 36.88
C THR A 263 -24.74 -11.22 36.92
N GLU A 264 -24.08 -11.05 35.79
CA GLU A 264 -22.75 -10.41 35.69
C GLU A 264 -22.80 -8.96 36.21
N LEU A 265 -23.83 -8.19 35.83
CA LEU A 265 -24.05 -6.81 36.28
C LEU A 265 -24.21 -6.71 37.79
N SER A 266 -24.85 -7.68 38.45
CA SER A 266 -25.01 -7.71 39.89
C SER A 266 -23.70 -7.85 40.66
N PHE A 267 -22.61 -8.26 40.03
CA PHE A 267 -21.27 -8.30 40.65
C PHE A 267 -20.49 -6.99 40.47
N VAL A 268 -20.94 -6.07 39.64
CA VAL A 268 -20.24 -4.79 39.39
C VAL A 268 -20.40 -3.83 40.56
N GLU A 269 -21.61 -3.72 41.10
CA GLU A 269 -21.90 -2.79 42.23
C GLU A 269 -21.05 -3.09 43.48
N PRO A 270 -20.85 -4.35 43.91
CA PRO A 270 -19.91 -4.69 44.99
C PRO A 270 -18.45 -4.31 44.69
N LEU A 271 -17.99 -4.35 43.43
CA LEU A 271 -16.65 -3.92 43.05
C LEU A 271 -16.50 -2.39 43.18
N ILE A 272 -17.48 -1.65 42.68
CA ILE A 272 -17.51 -0.18 42.82
C ILE A 272 -17.49 0.21 44.31
N SER A 273 -18.27 -0.49 45.15
CA SER A 273 -18.32 -0.20 46.60
C SER A 273 -16.99 -0.46 47.32
N ARG A 274 -16.10 -1.30 46.75
CA ARG A 274 -14.75 -1.60 47.26
C ARG A 274 -13.65 -0.78 46.59
N LEU A 275 -14.01 0.12 45.68
CA LEU A 275 -13.08 0.91 44.85
C LEU A 275 -12.19 0.06 43.93
N GLU A 276 -12.63 -1.11 43.55
CA GLU A 276 -12.00 -2.02 42.58
C GLU A 276 -12.48 -1.66 41.16
N LEU A 277 -12.20 -0.42 40.72
CA LEU A 277 -12.81 0.16 39.52
C LEU A 277 -12.28 -0.45 38.22
N GLU A 278 -11.02 -0.89 38.18
CA GLU A 278 -10.47 -1.57 36.98
C GLU A 278 -11.26 -2.84 36.70
N GLU A 279 -11.50 -3.70 37.70
CA GLU A 279 -12.29 -4.92 37.52
C GLU A 279 -13.77 -4.63 37.20
N ALA A 280 -14.32 -3.55 37.77
CA ALA A 280 -15.69 -3.10 37.47
C ALA A 280 -15.80 -2.68 35.97
N ASN A 281 -14.87 -1.88 35.50
CA ASN A 281 -14.79 -1.46 34.09
C ASN A 281 -14.64 -2.64 33.13
N ASP A 282 -13.76 -3.59 33.43
CA ASP A 282 -13.56 -4.79 32.61
C ASP A 282 -14.86 -5.61 32.48
N LYS A 283 -15.60 -5.72 33.58
CA LYS A 283 -16.90 -6.43 33.56
C LYS A 283 -17.96 -5.66 32.78
N LEU A 284 -18.02 -4.33 32.94
CA LEU A 284 -18.95 -3.50 32.18
C LEU A 284 -18.64 -3.53 30.66
N ALA A 285 -17.37 -3.44 30.29
CA ALA A 285 -16.94 -3.58 28.90
C ALA A 285 -17.39 -4.93 28.30
N ASN A 286 -17.17 -6.04 29.02
CA ASN A 286 -17.63 -7.35 28.56
C ASN A 286 -19.17 -7.46 28.46
N ILE A 287 -19.91 -6.78 29.34
CA ILE A 287 -21.38 -6.72 29.28
C ILE A 287 -21.83 -5.93 28.04
N ASN A 288 -21.20 -4.77 27.79
CA ASN A 288 -21.49 -3.93 26.64
C ASN A 288 -21.16 -4.68 25.32
N ASP A 289 -19.99 -5.30 25.21
CA ASP A 289 -19.61 -6.09 24.02
C ASP A 289 -20.65 -7.18 23.71
N LYS A 290 -21.10 -7.94 24.72
CA LYS A 290 -22.13 -8.97 24.51
C LYS A 290 -23.48 -8.37 24.14
N LEU A 291 -23.80 -7.20 24.64
CA LEU A 291 -25.04 -6.49 24.32
C LEU A 291 -25.00 -5.98 22.87
N ASP A 292 -23.88 -5.43 22.46
CA ASP A 292 -23.64 -4.97 21.10
C ASP A 292 -23.70 -6.14 20.10
N ASP A 293 -23.06 -7.28 20.43
CA ASP A 293 -23.18 -8.52 19.63
C ASP A 293 -24.65 -8.94 19.41
N MET A 294 -25.48 -8.78 20.44
CA MET A 294 -26.89 -9.10 20.33
C MET A 294 -27.66 -8.10 19.45
N TYR A 295 -27.35 -6.81 19.57
CA TYR A 295 -27.93 -5.80 18.68
C TYR A 295 -27.54 -6.02 17.24
N ASP A 296 -26.27 -6.34 16.98
CA ASP A 296 -25.76 -6.63 15.63
C ASP A 296 -26.46 -7.83 15.00
N LEU A 297 -26.66 -8.91 15.77
CA LEU A 297 -27.39 -10.09 15.29
C LEU A 297 -28.86 -9.75 14.93
N ILE A 298 -29.52 -8.93 15.73
CA ILE A 298 -30.90 -8.52 15.47
C ILE A 298 -30.98 -7.57 14.29
N GLU A 299 -30.06 -6.60 14.21
CA GLU A 299 -29.99 -5.68 13.08
C GLU A 299 -29.72 -6.43 11.77
N HIS A 300 -28.87 -7.46 11.82
CA HIS A 300 -28.60 -8.33 10.68
C HIS A 300 -29.89 -9.03 10.21
N GLU A 301 -30.71 -9.57 11.14
CA GLU A 301 -32.00 -10.20 10.77
C GLU A 301 -32.98 -9.20 10.14
N VAL A 302 -33.03 -7.98 10.66
CA VAL A 302 -33.90 -6.92 10.10
C VAL A 302 -33.45 -6.48 8.70
N LYS A 303 -32.13 -6.33 8.50
CA LYS A 303 -31.57 -6.02 7.18
C LYS A 303 -31.78 -7.17 6.19
N ALA A 304 -31.52 -8.41 6.65
CA ALA A 304 -31.69 -9.60 5.83
C ALA A 304 -33.11 -9.72 5.25
N LYS A 305 -34.14 -9.31 5.99
CA LYS A 305 -35.52 -9.32 5.46
C LYS A 305 -35.68 -8.43 4.23
N ASN A 306 -35.15 -7.22 4.26
CA ASN A 306 -35.24 -6.29 3.14
C ASN A 306 -34.46 -6.83 1.93
N ASP A 307 -33.23 -7.34 2.17
CA ASP A 307 -32.38 -7.90 1.12
C ASP A 307 -33.05 -9.15 0.49
N VAL A 308 -33.68 -9.99 1.30
CA VAL A 308 -34.44 -11.17 0.83
C VAL A 308 -35.60 -10.78 -0.08
N GLU A 309 -36.35 -9.72 0.23
CA GLU A 309 -37.46 -9.26 -0.61
C GLU A 309 -36.97 -8.77 -1.98
N GLU A 310 -35.85 -8.04 -2.03
CA GLU A 310 -35.25 -7.56 -3.28
C GLU A 310 -34.64 -8.73 -4.08
N THR A 311 -33.86 -9.59 -3.43
CA THR A 311 -33.13 -10.69 -4.08
C THR A 311 -34.08 -11.76 -4.62
N LYS A 312 -35.20 -12.01 -3.95
CA LYS A 312 -36.22 -12.98 -4.37
C LYS A 312 -36.73 -12.71 -5.80
N ASP A 313 -37.02 -11.45 -6.12
CA ASP A 313 -37.54 -11.08 -7.43
C ASP A 313 -36.44 -11.25 -8.51
N ILE A 314 -35.20 -10.90 -8.20
CA ILE A 314 -34.04 -11.07 -9.09
C ILE A 314 -33.81 -12.57 -9.38
N ILE A 315 -33.86 -13.42 -8.37
CA ILE A 315 -33.65 -14.87 -8.55
C ILE A 315 -34.79 -15.48 -9.36
N THR A 316 -36.05 -15.05 -9.13
CA THR A 316 -37.17 -15.47 -9.93
C THR A 316 -36.94 -15.21 -11.41
N ASP A 317 -36.55 -13.99 -11.74
CA ASP A 317 -36.25 -13.59 -13.13
C ASP A 317 -35.07 -14.37 -13.73
N ASN A 318 -34.03 -14.57 -12.95
CA ASN A 318 -32.83 -15.31 -13.39
C ASN A 318 -33.12 -16.80 -13.61
N LEU A 319 -33.88 -17.45 -12.74
CA LEU A 319 -34.32 -18.82 -12.93
C LEU A 319 -35.22 -18.96 -14.17
N PHE A 320 -36.10 -17.98 -14.39
CA PHE A 320 -36.96 -17.96 -15.58
C PHE A 320 -36.14 -17.84 -16.85
N LYS A 321 -35.16 -16.90 -16.86
CA LYS A 321 -34.22 -16.74 -17.96
C LYS A 321 -33.41 -18.01 -18.24
N ALA A 322 -32.86 -18.63 -17.18
CA ALA A 322 -32.12 -19.87 -17.31
C ALA A 322 -32.96 -21.01 -17.95
N LYS A 323 -34.23 -21.10 -17.55
CA LYS A 323 -35.18 -22.09 -18.09
C LYS A 323 -35.53 -21.81 -19.55
N ASP A 324 -35.83 -20.54 -19.89
CA ASP A 324 -36.16 -20.11 -21.25
C ASP A 324 -34.98 -20.30 -22.19
N MET A 325 -33.79 -19.89 -21.75
CA MET A 325 -32.55 -20.11 -22.48
C MET A 325 -32.27 -21.60 -22.72
N ASN A 326 -32.52 -22.44 -21.70
CA ASN A 326 -32.32 -23.87 -21.86
C ASN A 326 -33.27 -24.49 -22.89
N TYR A 327 -34.53 -24.04 -22.93
CA TYR A 327 -35.47 -24.44 -23.94
C TYR A 327 -35.02 -24.00 -25.35
N THR A 328 -34.54 -22.78 -25.47
CA THR A 328 -33.96 -22.27 -26.72
C THR A 328 -32.77 -23.09 -27.17
N LEU A 329 -31.83 -23.39 -26.25
CA LEU A 329 -30.66 -24.23 -26.54
C LEU A 329 -31.03 -25.66 -26.91
N GLN A 330 -32.06 -26.26 -26.30
CA GLN A 330 -32.57 -27.59 -26.71
C GLN A 330 -33.02 -27.60 -28.16
N THR A 331 -33.83 -26.61 -28.55
CA THR A 331 -34.35 -26.49 -29.92
C THR A 331 -33.19 -26.22 -30.92
N GLU A 332 -32.26 -25.37 -30.52
CA GLU A 332 -31.12 -25.00 -31.36
C GLU A 332 -30.13 -26.14 -31.54
N ILE A 333 -29.85 -26.92 -30.52
CA ILE A 333 -29.00 -28.13 -30.63
C ILE A 333 -29.60 -29.18 -31.58
N GLU A 334 -30.91 -29.38 -31.54
CA GLU A 334 -31.56 -30.29 -32.48
C GLU A 334 -31.36 -29.83 -33.91
N TYR A 335 -31.59 -28.54 -34.22
CA TYR A 335 -31.35 -27.95 -35.52
C TYR A 335 -29.89 -28.02 -35.92
N VAL A 336 -28.98 -27.64 -35.04
CA VAL A 336 -27.53 -27.66 -35.30
C VAL A 336 -27.04 -29.07 -35.52
N ARG A 337 -27.52 -30.05 -34.78
CA ARG A 337 -27.16 -31.47 -34.94
C ARG A 337 -27.54 -32.05 -36.31
N GLU A 338 -28.63 -31.59 -36.91
CA GLU A 338 -29.03 -32.01 -38.25
C GLU A 338 -28.12 -31.41 -39.33
N ASN A 339 -27.57 -30.22 -39.09
CA ASN A 339 -26.83 -29.44 -40.06
C ASN A 339 -25.31 -29.46 -39.90
N TYR A 340 -24.81 -29.64 -38.66
CA TYR A 340 -23.39 -29.55 -38.31
C TYR A 340 -22.93 -30.69 -37.41
N TYR A 341 -21.66 -31.07 -37.54
CA TYR A 341 -21.03 -31.94 -36.56
C TYR A 341 -20.72 -31.15 -35.30
N ILE A 342 -21.42 -31.47 -34.20
CA ILE A 342 -21.19 -30.92 -32.84
C ILE A 342 -20.62 -32.01 -31.95
N ASN A 343 -19.94 -31.59 -30.88
CA ASN A 343 -19.50 -32.51 -29.83
C ASN A 343 -20.70 -33.08 -29.09
N GLU A 344 -20.66 -34.35 -28.75
CA GLU A 344 -21.71 -34.98 -27.96
C GLU A 344 -21.78 -34.37 -26.55
N SER A 345 -20.69 -33.79 -26.07
CA SER A 345 -20.61 -33.01 -24.84
C SER A 345 -21.59 -31.82 -24.82
N ASP A 346 -21.80 -31.13 -25.95
CA ASP A 346 -22.65 -29.96 -26.04
C ASP A 346 -24.13 -30.33 -25.85
N ALA A 347 -24.57 -31.43 -26.47
CA ALA A 347 -25.90 -31.97 -26.25
C ALA A 347 -26.11 -32.51 -24.83
N GLN A 348 -25.07 -33.09 -24.20
CA GLN A 348 -25.09 -33.51 -22.82
C GLN A 348 -25.18 -32.34 -21.85
N SER A 349 -24.46 -31.23 -22.14
CA SER A 349 -24.49 -30.03 -21.32
C SER A 349 -25.89 -29.45 -21.18
N VAL A 350 -26.68 -29.39 -22.26
CA VAL A 350 -28.08 -28.89 -22.20
C VAL A 350 -28.96 -29.74 -21.29
N ARG A 351 -28.79 -31.06 -21.29
CA ARG A 351 -29.49 -31.96 -20.37
C ARG A 351 -29.02 -31.77 -18.92
N GLN A 352 -27.75 -31.48 -18.73
CA GLN A 352 -27.23 -31.20 -17.39
C GLN A 352 -27.80 -29.88 -16.87
N PHE A 353 -27.84 -28.83 -17.71
CA PHE A 353 -28.45 -27.54 -17.36
C PHE A 353 -29.93 -27.74 -16.94
N GLU A 354 -30.71 -28.55 -17.67
CA GLU A 354 -32.10 -28.85 -17.31
C GLU A 354 -32.21 -29.44 -15.89
N ASN A 355 -31.36 -30.43 -15.58
CA ASN A 355 -31.36 -31.07 -14.27
C ASN A 355 -30.92 -30.11 -13.15
N GLU A 356 -29.87 -29.30 -13.41
CA GLU A 356 -29.37 -28.30 -12.47
C GLU A 356 -30.46 -27.24 -12.22
N ILE A 357 -31.06 -26.67 -13.26
CA ILE A 357 -32.15 -25.70 -13.15
C ILE A 357 -33.32 -26.24 -12.38
N GLN A 358 -33.75 -27.49 -12.67
CA GLN A 358 -34.85 -28.11 -11.95
C GLN A 358 -34.56 -28.34 -10.47
N SER A 359 -33.30 -28.67 -10.14
CA SER A 359 -32.84 -28.76 -8.75
C SER A 359 -32.89 -27.42 -8.04
N LEU A 360 -32.40 -26.34 -8.70
CA LEU A 360 -32.43 -24.99 -8.13
C LEU A 360 -33.87 -24.47 -7.95
N ILE A 361 -34.77 -24.76 -8.88
CA ILE A 361 -36.19 -24.43 -8.73
C ILE A 361 -36.78 -25.15 -7.50
N SER A 362 -36.44 -26.43 -7.28
CA SER A 362 -36.90 -27.14 -6.09
C SER A 362 -36.39 -26.53 -4.78
N VAL A 363 -35.12 -26.11 -4.74
CA VAL A 363 -34.54 -25.38 -3.58
C VAL A 363 -35.25 -24.04 -3.38
N TYR A 364 -35.49 -23.31 -4.47
CA TYR A 364 -36.22 -22.05 -4.42
C TYR A 364 -37.65 -22.21 -3.88
N ASP A 365 -38.37 -23.22 -4.33
CA ASP A 365 -39.72 -23.57 -3.81
C ASP A 365 -39.71 -23.90 -2.32
N ASP A 366 -38.64 -24.55 -1.83
CA ASP A 366 -38.48 -24.84 -0.41
C ASP A 366 -38.20 -23.57 0.41
N ILE A 367 -37.40 -22.63 -0.13
CA ILE A 367 -37.19 -21.31 0.48
C ILE A 367 -38.51 -20.52 0.55
N LEU A 368 -39.32 -20.52 -0.51
CA LEU A 368 -40.63 -19.86 -0.50
C LEU A 368 -41.58 -20.45 0.55
N LYS A 369 -41.54 -21.77 0.75
CA LYS A 369 -42.26 -22.42 1.83
C LYS A 369 -41.77 -22.01 3.22
N GLU A 370 -40.43 -21.88 3.39
CA GLU A 370 -39.83 -21.39 4.63
C GLU A 370 -40.32 -19.97 4.94
N MET A 371 -40.26 -19.07 3.95
CA MET A 371 -40.74 -17.68 4.07
C MET A 371 -42.25 -17.59 4.37
N SER A 372 -43.03 -18.60 4.07
CA SER A 372 -44.47 -18.63 4.36
C SER A 372 -44.80 -19.04 5.80
N LYS A 373 -43.83 -19.41 6.62
CA LYS A 373 -44.03 -19.74 8.03
C LYS A 373 -44.37 -18.52 8.87
N SER A 374 -44.91 -18.73 10.05
CA SER A 374 -45.26 -17.66 11.00
C SER A 374 -44.04 -17.00 11.64
N ALA A 375 -42.88 -17.65 11.62
CA ALA A 375 -41.61 -17.15 12.10
C ALA A 375 -40.52 -17.58 11.12
N VAL A 376 -39.73 -16.61 10.63
CA VAL A 376 -38.73 -16.79 9.58
C VAL A 376 -37.38 -16.26 10.06
N ARG A 377 -36.35 -17.06 9.85
CA ARG A 377 -34.97 -16.65 10.03
C ARG A 377 -34.45 -16.08 8.71
N TYR A 378 -34.50 -14.75 8.59
CA TYR A 378 -34.19 -14.08 7.34
C TYR A 378 -32.72 -14.19 6.96
N SER A 379 -31.79 -14.24 7.92
CA SER A 379 -30.37 -14.47 7.66
C SER A 379 -30.11 -15.80 6.96
N GLU A 380 -30.75 -16.88 7.39
CA GLU A 380 -30.65 -18.22 6.76
C GLU A 380 -31.29 -18.25 5.37
N VAL A 381 -32.41 -17.55 5.21
CA VAL A 381 -33.05 -17.37 3.89
C VAL A 381 -32.16 -16.59 2.95
N GLN A 382 -31.52 -15.52 3.41
CA GLN A 382 -30.59 -14.72 2.63
C GLN A 382 -29.40 -15.56 2.14
N ASP A 383 -28.77 -16.34 3.02
CA ASP A 383 -27.67 -17.24 2.66
C ASP A 383 -28.10 -18.25 1.57
N ASN A 384 -29.29 -18.81 1.70
CA ASN A 384 -29.84 -19.76 0.73
C ASN A 384 -30.15 -19.09 -0.62
N LEU A 385 -30.68 -17.87 -0.61
CA LEU A 385 -30.90 -17.09 -1.84
C LEU A 385 -29.59 -16.71 -2.51
N GLN A 386 -28.57 -16.31 -1.76
CA GLN A 386 -27.24 -16.04 -2.31
C GLN A 386 -26.64 -17.29 -2.98
N TYR A 387 -26.78 -18.44 -2.34
CA TYR A 387 -26.39 -19.72 -2.94
C TYR A 387 -27.07 -19.96 -4.29
N LEU A 388 -28.39 -19.69 -4.38
CA LEU A 388 -29.14 -19.82 -5.62
C LEU A 388 -28.67 -18.84 -6.69
N GLU A 389 -28.47 -17.58 -6.34
CA GLU A 389 -28.02 -16.54 -7.25
C GLU A 389 -26.67 -16.89 -7.89
N ASP A 390 -25.72 -17.33 -7.07
CA ASP A 390 -24.40 -17.74 -7.54
C ASP A 390 -24.49 -18.91 -8.53
N HIS A 391 -25.32 -19.91 -8.22
CA HIS A 391 -25.45 -21.10 -9.07
C HIS A 391 -26.22 -20.82 -10.37
N VAL A 392 -27.29 -20.02 -10.31
CA VAL A 392 -28.05 -19.61 -11.51
C VAL A 392 -27.16 -18.76 -12.43
N THR A 393 -26.38 -17.87 -11.87
CA THR A 393 -25.44 -17.04 -12.65
C THR A 393 -24.42 -17.90 -13.39
N VAL A 394 -23.86 -18.90 -12.73
CA VAL A 394 -22.92 -19.85 -13.36
C VAL A 394 -23.59 -20.64 -14.49
N ILE A 395 -24.86 -21.04 -14.32
CA ILE A 395 -25.59 -21.74 -15.38
C ILE A 395 -25.84 -20.80 -16.56
N ASN A 396 -26.32 -19.58 -16.32
CA ASN A 396 -26.55 -18.57 -17.37
C ASN A 396 -25.28 -18.30 -18.19
N ASP A 397 -24.13 -18.15 -17.53
CA ASP A 397 -22.84 -17.97 -18.20
C ASP A 397 -22.45 -19.16 -19.08
N LYS A 398 -22.70 -20.38 -18.61
CA LYS A 398 -22.43 -21.59 -19.40
C LYS A 398 -23.36 -21.70 -20.59
N GLN A 399 -24.64 -21.37 -20.41
CA GLN A 399 -25.65 -21.35 -21.48
C GLN A 399 -25.32 -20.32 -22.54
N GLU A 400 -24.92 -19.11 -22.15
CA GLU A 400 -24.50 -18.06 -23.07
C GLU A 400 -23.27 -18.47 -23.90
N LYS A 401 -22.28 -19.09 -23.25
CA LYS A 401 -21.09 -19.62 -23.95
C LYS A 401 -21.46 -20.69 -24.98
N LEU A 402 -22.38 -21.58 -24.61
CA LEU A 402 -22.84 -22.61 -25.55
C LEU A 402 -23.63 -21.98 -26.70
N GLN A 403 -24.52 -21.03 -26.43
CA GLN A 403 -25.26 -20.31 -27.45
C GLN A 403 -24.32 -19.59 -28.45
N ASN A 404 -23.35 -18.87 -27.92
CA ASN A 404 -22.35 -18.18 -28.74
C ASN A 404 -21.55 -19.18 -29.59
N HIS A 405 -21.22 -20.35 -29.03
CA HIS A 405 -20.56 -21.40 -29.80
C HIS A 405 -21.41 -21.90 -30.98
N LEU A 406 -22.72 -22.12 -30.72
CA LEU A 406 -23.64 -22.57 -31.78
C LEU A 406 -23.87 -21.50 -32.86
N ILE A 407 -23.94 -20.22 -32.48
CA ILE A 407 -24.00 -19.08 -33.41
C ILE A 407 -22.74 -19.02 -34.27
N GLN A 408 -21.56 -19.17 -33.62
CA GLN A 408 -20.26 -19.12 -34.32
C GLN A 408 -20.12 -20.18 -35.42
N LEU A 409 -20.74 -21.36 -35.27
CA LEU A 409 -20.73 -22.38 -36.30
C LEU A 409 -21.36 -21.89 -37.60
N ARG A 410 -22.47 -21.13 -37.50
CA ARG A 410 -23.16 -20.56 -38.68
C ARG A 410 -22.36 -19.41 -39.30
N GLU A 411 -21.79 -18.55 -38.45
CA GLU A 411 -20.95 -17.47 -38.93
C GLU A 411 -19.72 -17.98 -39.67
N ASP A 412 -19.07 -19.03 -39.12
CA ASP A 412 -17.91 -19.65 -39.71
C ASP A 412 -18.26 -20.34 -41.06
N GLU A 413 -19.46 -20.96 -41.19
CA GLU A 413 -19.95 -21.47 -42.47
C GLU A 413 -20.14 -20.35 -43.46
N ALA A 414 -20.85 -19.28 -43.10
CA ALA A 414 -21.09 -18.14 -43.96
C ALA A 414 -19.82 -17.43 -44.40
N GLU A 415 -18.85 -17.27 -43.51
CA GLU A 415 -17.54 -16.71 -43.82
C GLU A 415 -16.76 -17.59 -44.82
N ALA A 416 -16.79 -18.91 -44.61
CA ALA A 416 -16.13 -19.83 -45.50
C ALA A 416 -16.76 -19.82 -46.90
N GLU A 417 -18.09 -19.77 -47.01
CA GLU A 417 -18.83 -19.63 -48.27
C GLU A 417 -18.48 -18.33 -49.01
N ASP A 418 -18.50 -17.18 -48.31
CA ASP A 418 -18.14 -15.89 -48.90
C ASP A 418 -16.69 -15.86 -49.39
N ASN A 419 -15.74 -16.40 -48.61
CA ASN A 419 -14.35 -16.52 -49.03
C ASN A 419 -14.21 -17.40 -50.28
N LEU A 420 -14.96 -18.47 -50.38
CA LEU A 420 -14.93 -19.37 -51.57
C LEU A 420 -15.48 -18.65 -52.82
N LEU A 421 -16.57 -17.87 -52.66
CA LEU A 421 -17.12 -17.05 -53.76
C LEU A 421 -16.13 -15.97 -54.20
N ARG A 422 -15.42 -15.35 -53.25
CA ARG A 422 -14.36 -14.37 -53.57
C ARG A 422 -13.21 -15.02 -54.34
N VAL A 423 -12.77 -16.22 -53.93
CA VAL A 423 -11.74 -16.97 -54.63
C VAL A 423 -12.16 -17.25 -56.06
N GLN A 424 -13.40 -17.74 -56.30
CA GLN A 424 -13.92 -18.01 -57.62
C GLN A 424 -13.92 -16.77 -58.52
N SER A 425 -14.43 -15.66 -58.00
CA SER A 425 -14.49 -14.38 -58.73
C SER A 425 -13.10 -13.87 -59.10
N LYS A 426 -12.19 -13.89 -58.10
CA LYS A 426 -10.81 -13.42 -58.25
C LYS A 426 -10.00 -14.28 -59.22
N LYS A 427 -10.16 -15.61 -59.14
CA LYS A 427 -9.53 -16.54 -60.06
C LYS A 427 -9.91 -16.23 -61.52
N GLU A 428 -11.20 -16.07 -61.82
CA GLU A 428 -11.68 -15.73 -63.16
C GLU A 428 -11.18 -14.36 -63.62
N GLU A 429 -11.08 -13.39 -62.72
CA GLU A 429 -10.53 -12.07 -63.04
C GLU A 429 -9.04 -12.15 -63.40
N VAL A 430 -8.22 -12.81 -62.56
CA VAL A 430 -6.78 -12.96 -62.83
C VAL A 430 -6.54 -13.73 -64.11
N TYR A 431 -7.29 -14.80 -64.34
CA TYR A 431 -7.16 -15.58 -65.57
C TYR A 431 -7.56 -14.79 -66.83
N ARG A 432 -8.62 -13.97 -66.76
CA ARG A 432 -8.99 -13.04 -67.86
C ARG A 432 -7.90 -11.99 -68.08
N ARG A 433 -7.23 -11.47 -67.09
CA ARG A 433 -6.09 -10.53 -67.24
C ARG A 433 -4.92 -11.22 -67.98
N LEU A 434 -4.61 -12.48 -67.64
CA LEU A 434 -3.58 -13.25 -68.36
C LEU A 434 -3.94 -13.45 -69.79
N LEU A 435 -5.20 -13.76 -70.15
CA LEU A 435 -5.67 -13.95 -71.53
C LEU A 435 -5.71 -12.64 -72.34
N ALA A 436 -6.03 -11.52 -71.71
CA ALA A 436 -6.13 -10.21 -72.39
C ALA A 436 -4.78 -9.52 -72.54
N SER A 437 -3.74 -9.97 -71.88
CA SER A 437 -2.39 -9.41 -71.96
C SER A 437 -1.67 -9.80 -73.26
N ASN A 438 -0.64 -9.04 -73.64
CA ASN A 438 0.19 -9.30 -74.83
C ASN A 438 1.17 -10.49 -74.68
N LEU A 439 0.79 -11.46 -73.82
CA LEU A 439 1.57 -12.70 -73.69
C LEU A 439 1.51 -13.51 -75.00
N THR A 440 2.58 -14.16 -75.42
CA THR A 440 2.60 -15.03 -76.56
C THR A 440 1.65 -16.23 -76.38
N SER A 441 1.56 -16.75 -75.20
CA SER A 441 0.60 -17.74 -74.71
C SER A 441 0.54 -17.65 -73.16
N VAL A 442 -0.58 -18.06 -72.54
CA VAL A 442 -0.62 -18.23 -71.09
C VAL A 442 0.32 -19.37 -70.69
N PRO A 443 1.32 -19.19 -69.85
CA PRO A 443 2.23 -20.24 -69.42
C PRO A 443 1.47 -21.43 -68.81
N GLU A 444 1.86 -22.68 -69.15
CA GLU A 444 1.17 -23.90 -68.72
C GLU A 444 0.98 -24.03 -67.24
N ARG A 445 1.93 -23.50 -66.40
CA ARG A 445 1.84 -23.50 -64.97
C ARG A 445 0.59 -22.80 -64.47
N PHE A 446 0.13 -21.71 -65.10
CA PHE A 446 -1.09 -20.99 -64.66
C PHE A 446 -2.35 -21.77 -65.01
N ILE A 447 -2.33 -22.56 -66.04
CA ILE A 447 -3.43 -23.46 -66.38
C ILE A 447 -3.53 -24.58 -65.34
N ILE A 448 -2.37 -25.12 -64.90
CA ILE A 448 -2.30 -26.14 -63.87
C ILE A 448 -2.81 -25.57 -62.55
N MET A 449 -2.28 -24.42 -62.08
CA MET A 449 -2.71 -23.78 -60.84
C MET A 449 -4.22 -23.45 -60.83
N LYS A 450 -4.74 -22.92 -61.92
CA LYS A 450 -6.18 -22.67 -62.07
C LYS A 450 -6.99 -23.97 -61.91
N ASN A 451 -6.57 -25.06 -62.59
CA ASN A 451 -7.28 -26.33 -62.49
C ASN A 451 -7.21 -26.95 -61.08
N GLU A 452 -6.09 -26.81 -60.40
CA GLU A 452 -5.94 -27.24 -59.01
C GLU A 452 -6.91 -26.47 -58.10
N ILE A 453 -6.97 -25.12 -58.19
CA ILE A 453 -7.93 -24.28 -57.45
C ILE A 453 -9.38 -24.69 -57.82
N ASP A 454 -9.67 -24.93 -59.12
CA ASP A 454 -11.00 -25.35 -59.58
C ASP A 454 -11.42 -26.72 -59.00
N HIS A 455 -10.46 -27.63 -58.84
CA HIS A 455 -10.71 -28.94 -58.23
C HIS A 455 -11.00 -28.80 -56.74
N GLU A 456 -10.14 -28.10 -56.01
CA GLU A 456 -10.32 -27.90 -54.57
C GLU A 456 -11.61 -27.13 -54.24
N VAL A 457 -11.95 -26.11 -55.03
CA VAL A 457 -13.22 -25.37 -54.93
C VAL A 457 -14.42 -26.29 -55.13
N ARG A 458 -14.38 -27.22 -56.09
CA ARG A 458 -15.47 -28.18 -56.30
C ARG A 458 -15.60 -29.14 -55.13
N ASP A 459 -14.48 -29.68 -54.63
CA ASP A 459 -14.48 -30.59 -53.49
C ASP A 459 -15.07 -29.92 -52.22
N VAL A 460 -14.75 -28.65 -52.02
CA VAL A 460 -15.30 -27.89 -50.89
C VAL A 460 -16.80 -27.58 -51.07
N ASN A 461 -17.23 -27.23 -52.31
CA ASN A 461 -18.66 -27.03 -52.62
C ASN A 461 -19.49 -28.31 -52.43
N GLU A 462 -18.95 -29.49 -52.77
CA GLU A 462 -19.60 -30.77 -52.48
C GLU A 462 -19.77 -30.99 -51.00
N GLN A 463 -18.72 -30.68 -50.19
CA GLN A 463 -18.79 -30.78 -48.73
C GLN A 463 -19.76 -29.78 -48.10
N PHE A 464 -19.95 -28.57 -48.64
CA PHE A 464 -21.00 -27.68 -48.22
C PHE A 464 -22.41 -28.22 -48.45
N SER A 465 -22.57 -29.08 -49.45
CA SER A 465 -23.85 -29.67 -49.79
C SER A 465 -24.19 -30.94 -49.00
N GLU A 466 -23.19 -31.55 -48.35
CA GLU A 466 -23.36 -32.76 -47.55
C GLU A 466 -23.62 -32.39 -46.07
N ARG A 467 -24.74 -32.83 -45.51
CA ARG A 467 -25.09 -32.61 -44.10
C ARG A 467 -24.87 -33.92 -43.31
N PRO A 468 -24.38 -33.81 -42.05
CA PRO A 468 -23.92 -32.65 -41.32
C PRO A 468 -22.52 -32.15 -41.71
N ILE A 469 -22.26 -30.84 -41.64
CA ILE A 469 -21.02 -30.18 -42.03
C ILE A 469 -19.97 -30.19 -40.91
N HIS A 470 -18.72 -30.51 -41.24
CA HIS A 470 -17.56 -30.28 -40.39
C HIS A 470 -17.00 -28.86 -40.58
N VAL A 471 -17.63 -27.84 -39.97
CA VAL A 471 -17.31 -26.42 -40.21
C VAL A 471 -15.83 -26.11 -40.06
N LYS A 472 -15.19 -26.59 -39.00
CA LYS A 472 -13.75 -26.36 -38.76
C LYS A 472 -12.87 -26.89 -39.89
N GLN A 473 -13.12 -28.12 -40.32
CA GLN A 473 -12.33 -28.73 -41.40
C GLN A 473 -12.56 -27.97 -42.71
N LEU A 474 -13.77 -27.53 -42.95
CA LEU A 474 -14.17 -26.78 -44.12
C LEU A 474 -13.50 -25.39 -44.15
N LYS A 475 -13.51 -24.68 -43.05
CA LYS A 475 -12.81 -23.38 -42.88
C LYS A 475 -11.30 -23.51 -43.12
N ASP A 476 -10.68 -24.59 -42.60
CA ASP A 476 -9.27 -24.88 -42.82
C ASP A 476 -8.94 -25.14 -44.31
N LYS A 477 -9.84 -25.84 -45.01
CA LYS A 477 -9.67 -26.08 -46.47
C LYS A 477 -9.82 -24.78 -47.25
N VAL A 478 -10.87 -23.99 -46.98
CA VAL A 478 -11.08 -22.70 -47.65
C VAL A 478 -9.90 -21.78 -47.44
N SER A 479 -9.35 -21.73 -46.22
CA SER A 479 -8.17 -20.92 -45.90
C SER A 479 -6.95 -21.32 -46.76
N LYS A 480 -6.75 -22.63 -47.04
CA LYS A 480 -5.69 -23.10 -47.92
C LYS A 480 -5.93 -22.66 -49.34
N ILE A 481 -7.17 -22.76 -49.85
CA ILE A 481 -7.53 -22.31 -51.20
C ILE A 481 -7.30 -20.80 -51.35
N VAL A 482 -7.61 -20.00 -50.34
CA VAL A 482 -7.33 -18.55 -50.32
C VAL A 482 -5.83 -18.27 -50.44
N ILE A 483 -4.99 -19.03 -49.74
CA ILE A 483 -3.52 -18.89 -49.83
C ILE A 483 -3.04 -19.25 -51.25
N GLN A 484 -3.54 -20.37 -51.84
CA GLN A 484 -3.20 -20.77 -53.19
C GLN A 484 -3.65 -19.71 -54.20
N MET A 485 -4.84 -19.14 -54.04
CA MET A 485 -5.34 -18.07 -54.88
C MET A 485 -4.47 -16.81 -54.84
N ASN A 486 -4.02 -16.41 -53.66
CA ASN A 486 -3.12 -15.27 -53.51
C ASN A 486 -1.76 -15.56 -54.21
N THR A 487 -1.23 -16.77 -54.06
CA THR A 487 -0.02 -17.18 -54.78
C THR A 487 -0.20 -17.14 -56.31
N PHE A 488 -1.36 -17.64 -56.81
CA PHE A 488 -1.71 -17.57 -58.22
C PHE A 488 -1.77 -16.13 -58.74
N GLU A 489 -2.37 -15.21 -57.98
CA GLU A 489 -2.46 -13.78 -58.32
C GLU A 489 -1.08 -13.12 -58.35
N ASP A 490 -0.27 -13.34 -57.31
CA ASP A 490 1.06 -12.73 -57.18
C ASP A 490 1.98 -13.20 -58.34
N GLU A 491 1.99 -14.51 -58.62
CA GLU A 491 2.76 -15.02 -59.74
C GLU A 491 2.25 -14.53 -61.10
N ALA A 492 0.94 -14.41 -61.28
CA ALA A 492 0.35 -13.85 -62.49
C ALA A 492 0.73 -12.36 -62.67
N ASN A 493 0.66 -11.57 -61.62
CA ASN A 493 1.07 -10.16 -61.66
C ASN A 493 2.56 -10.02 -61.99
N ASP A 494 3.42 -10.88 -61.39
CA ASP A 494 4.86 -10.90 -61.69
C ASP A 494 5.11 -11.18 -63.19
N VAL A 495 4.41 -12.15 -63.77
CA VAL A 495 4.57 -12.47 -65.16
C VAL A 495 4.08 -11.35 -66.09
N LEU A 496 2.93 -10.73 -65.74
CA LEU A 496 2.39 -9.63 -66.54
C LEU A 496 3.34 -8.42 -66.50
N VAL A 497 3.86 -8.04 -65.37
CA VAL A 497 4.82 -6.92 -65.22
C VAL A 497 6.10 -7.23 -66.00
N ASN A 498 6.66 -8.46 -65.84
CA ASN A 498 7.89 -8.82 -66.51
C ASN A 498 7.70 -8.88 -68.04
N ALA A 499 6.53 -9.31 -68.53
CA ALA A 499 6.23 -9.32 -69.97
C ALA A 499 6.18 -7.89 -70.55
N VAL A 500 5.46 -7.00 -69.89
CA VAL A 500 5.38 -5.56 -70.28
C VAL A 500 6.77 -4.92 -70.25
N TYR A 501 7.56 -5.19 -69.23
CA TYR A 501 8.90 -4.64 -69.11
C TYR A 501 9.85 -5.19 -70.16
N ALA A 502 9.84 -6.50 -70.41
CA ALA A 502 10.63 -7.13 -71.52
C ALA A 502 10.26 -6.57 -72.88
N GLU A 503 8.95 -6.42 -73.17
CA GLU A 503 8.47 -5.82 -74.42
C GLU A 503 8.98 -4.40 -74.63
N LYS A 504 8.87 -3.56 -73.56
CA LYS A 504 9.35 -2.15 -73.55
C LYS A 504 10.87 -2.08 -73.81
N LEU A 505 11.66 -2.92 -73.17
CA LEU A 505 13.11 -3.00 -73.36
C LEU A 505 13.44 -3.37 -74.80
N ILE A 506 12.78 -4.38 -75.36
CA ILE A 506 13.00 -4.80 -76.73
C ILE A 506 12.59 -3.70 -77.72
N GLN A 507 11.38 -3.09 -77.50
CA GLN A 507 10.91 -1.99 -78.35
C GLN A 507 11.86 -0.79 -78.32
N TYR A 508 12.32 -0.42 -77.15
CA TYR A 508 13.27 0.69 -76.93
C TYR A 508 14.60 0.39 -77.61
N GLY A 509 15.10 -0.85 -77.53
CA GLY A 509 16.36 -1.31 -78.08
C GLY A 509 16.38 -1.37 -79.57
N ASN A 510 15.22 -1.47 -80.27
CA ASN A 510 15.12 -1.54 -81.71
C ASN A 510 15.82 -0.38 -82.40
N ARG A 511 15.93 0.80 -81.80
CA ARG A 511 16.64 2.00 -82.29
C ARG A 511 18.14 1.79 -82.49
N TYR A 512 18.76 0.85 -81.76
CA TYR A 512 20.20 0.60 -81.74
C TYR A 512 20.62 -0.60 -82.58
N ARG A 513 19.68 -1.40 -83.15
CA ARG A 513 19.97 -2.60 -83.88
C ARG A 513 20.81 -2.30 -85.11
N LYS A 514 20.56 -1.17 -85.81
CA LYS A 514 21.26 -0.80 -87.03
C LYS A 514 22.71 -0.45 -86.81
N ASP A 515 23.00 0.21 -85.65
CA ASP A 515 24.30 0.76 -85.41
C ASP A 515 25.19 -0.16 -84.56
N TYR A 516 24.62 -1.11 -83.82
CA TYR A 516 25.33 -2.00 -82.88
C TYR A 516 24.96 -3.46 -83.11
N SER A 517 25.80 -4.21 -83.89
CA SER A 517 25.57 -5.63 -84.25
C SER A 517 25.46 -6.56 -83.03
N ASN A 518 26.13 -6.22 -81.88
CA ASN A 518 26.00 -7.00 -80.65
C ASN A 518 24.63 -6.79 -80.01
N VAL A 519 24.08 -5.57 -80.03
CA VAL A 519 22.74 -5.28 -79.56
C VAL A 519 21.69 -6.02 -80.38
N ASP A 520 21.83 -6.04 -81.74
CA ASP A 520 20.92 -6.78 -82.60
C ASP A 520 20.86 -8.26 -82.21
N LYS A 521 22.02 -8.92 -82.01
CA LYS A 521 22.09 -10.33 -81.63
C LYS A 521 21.42 -10.58 -80.25
N SER A 522 21.71 -9.74 -79.26
CA SER A 522 21.13 -9.90 -77.97
C SER A 522 19.61 -9.64 -77.92
N LEU A 523 19.12 -8.66 -78.66
CA LEU A 523 17.69 -8.41 -78.81
C LEU A 523 16.95 -9.51 -79.55
N ASN A 524 17.57 -10.13 -80.56
CA ASN A 524 17.00 -11.30 -81.25
C ASN A 524 16.89 -12.51 -80.30
N GLU A 525 17.87 -12.70 -79.42
CA GLU A 525 17.79 -13.77 -78.40
C GLU A 525 16.73 -13.38 -77.29
N ALA A 526 16.65 -12.14 -76.90
CA ALA A 526 15.61 -11.66 -75.97
C ALA A 526 14.19 -11.86 -76.55
N GLU A 527 13.97 -11.54 -77.84
CA GLU A 527 12.72 -11.83 -78.55
C GLU A 527 12.37 -13.32 -78.56
N ARG A 528 13.40 -14.19 -78.82
CA ARG A 528 13.21 -15.63 -78.76
C ARG A 528 12.78 -16.14 -77.43
N LEU A 529 13.39 -15.59 -76.32
CA LEU A 529 13.06 -15.94 -74.97
C LEU A 529 11.68 -15.39 -74.56
N PHE A 530 11.32 -14.18 -75.02
CA PHE A 530 9.99 -13.61 -74.88
C PHE A 530 8.91 -14.50 -75.50
N LYS A 531 9.10 -14.94 -76.72
CA LYS A 531 8.18 -15.87 -77.44
C LYS A 531 8.02 -17.22 -76.72
N ASN A 532 9.01 -17.65 -75.94
CA ASN A 532 8.99 -18.87 -75.12
C ASN A 532 8.55 -18.62 -73.64
N ASN A 533 7.91 -17.51 -73.36
CA ASN A 533 7.44 -17.12 -72.01
C ASN A 533 8.56 -17.02 -70.95
N ARG A 534 9.82 -16.82 -71.38
CA ARG A 534 10.98 -16.68 -70.49
C ARG A 534 11.30 -15.20 -70.20
N TYR A 535 10.33 -14.44 -69.73
CA TYR A 535 10.39 -12.97 -69.62
C TYR A 535 11.55 -12.46 -68.75
N LYS A 536 11.81 -13.05 -67.61
CA LYS A 536 12.93 -12.64 -66.71
C LYS A 536 14.28 -12.72 -67.40
N ARG A 537 14.51 -13.83 -68.18
CA ARG A 537 15.75 -13.98 -69.01
C ARG A 537 15.79 -13.05 -70.19
N ALA A 538 14.66 -12.79 -70.84
CA ALA A 538 14.57 -11.81 -71.92
C ALA A 538 14.93 -10.39 -71.39
N ILE A 539 14.47 -10.02 -70.18
CA ILE A 539 14.82 -8.77 -69.50
C ILE A 539 16.33 -8.70 -69.28
N GLU A 540 16.94 -9.73 -68.64
CA GLU A 540 18.36 -9.75 -68.31
C GLU A 540 19.24 -9.52 -69.58
N ILE A 541 18.91 -10.16 -70.67
CA ILE A 541 19.68 -10.01 -71.93
C ILE A 541 19.45 -8.65 -72.58
N ALA A 542 18.19 -8.16 -72.59
CA ALA A 542 17.87 -6.87 -73.17
C ALA A 542 18.48 -5.71 -72.33
N GLU A 543 18.44 -5.78 -70.98
CA GLU A 543 19.07 -4.82 -70.06
C GLU A 543 20.59 -4.77 -70.31
N GLN A 544 21.29 -5.91 -70.30
CA GLN A 544 22.73 -5.96 -70.59
C GLN A 544 23.09 -5.33 -71.92
N ALA A 545 22.29 -5.60 -72.98
CA ALA A 545 22.52 -5.01 -74.25
C ALA A 545 22.33 -3.47 -74.27
N LEU A 546 21.28 -2.99 -73.63
CA LEU A 546 20.95 -1.56 -73.56
C LEU A 546 21.91 -0.79 -72.71
N GLU A 547 22.26 -1.30 -71.52
CA GLU A 547 23.22 -0.67 -70.60
C GLU A 547 24.62 -0.56 -71.24
N SER A 548 24.98 -1.44 -72.17
CA SER A 548 26.25 -1.37 -72.88
C SER A 548 26.35 -0.17 -73.81
N VAL A 549 25.23 0.41 -74.26
CA VAL A 549 25.16 1.50 -75.26
C VAL A 549 24.65 2.79 -74.61
N GLU A 550 23.72 2.71 -73.76
CA GLU A 550 23.11 3.85 -73.06
C GLU A 550 23.00 3.54 -71.55
N PRO A 551 24.04 3.83 -70.75
CA PRO A 551 24.03 3.56 -69.31
C PRO A 551 22.91 4.31 -68.58
N GLY A 552 22.11 3.59 -67.71
CA GLY A 552 21.00 4.13 -66.89
C GLY A 552 19.64 4.14 -67.58
N VAL A 553 19.54 3.73 -68.83
CA VAL A 553 18.26 3.71 -69.60
C VAL A 553 17.28 2.68 -69.03
N THR A 554 17.77 1.54 -68.57
CA THR A 554 16.95 0.46 -68.02
C THR A 554 16.12 0.92 -66.80
N LYS A 555 16.69 1.71 -65.92
CA LYS A 555 15.97 2.31 -64.79
C LYS A 555 14.83 3.25 -65.23
N HIS A 556 15.08 4.01 -66.29
CA HIS A 556 14.04 4.92 -66.80
C HIS A 556 12.85 4.14 -67.39
N ILE A 557 13.11 3.04 -68.14
CA ILE A 557 12.07 2.18 -68.69
C ILE A 557 11.33 1.42 -67.57
N GLU A 558 12.04 0.97 -66.53
CA GLU A 558 11.44 0.32 -65.36
C GLU A 558 10.48 1.26 -64.63
N GLU A 559 10.88 2.52 -64.36
CA GLU A 559 10.02 3.53 -63.75
C GLU A 559 8.78 3.87 -64.57
N GLU A 560 8.87 3.83 -65.93
CA GLU A 560 7.71 4.00 -66.79
C GLU A 560 6.73 2.82 -66.71
N VAL A 561 7.22 1.59 -66.59
CA VAL A 561 6.40 0.39 -66.47
C VAL A 561 5.69 0.33 -65.11
N ILE A 562 6.38 0.72 -64.01
CA ILE A 562 5.80 0.75 -62.67
C ILE A 562 4.69 1.81 -62.54
N LYS A 563 4.73 2.88 -63.36
CA LYS A 563 3.70 3.95 -63.36
C LYS A 563 2.46 3.64 -64.20
N GLN A 564 2.49 2.60 -64.97
CA GLN A 564 1.36 2.11 -65.78
C GLN A 564 0.62 0.95 -65.11
#